data_fa6a2a71dbd3e7c8cbc711d462d09c6b
#
_entry.id   fa6a2a71dbd3e7c8cbc711d462d09c6b
#
_cell.length_a   1.000
_cell.length_b   1.000
_cell.length_c   1.000
_cell.angle_alpha   90.00
_cell.angle_beta   90.00
_cell.angle_gamma   90.00
#
_symmetry.space_group_name_H-M   'P 1'
#
loop_
_entity.id
_entity.type
_entity.pdbx_description
1 polymer ?
#
loop_
_entity_poly.entity_id
_entity_poly.type
_entity_poly.pdbx_seq_one_letter_code
_entity_poly.pdbx_strand_id
1 'polypeptide(L)'
;MTKKSLLLGAATLVLLGGLAGFNFGCGKSSSTPKSVIALPSERTSFAEVTEQLDPGGNFYLYLGTAQWLEHLSTKVETWRSTVTAIPDLTPDNAANVNKAFDIVNHLIKDSGIEDITGMGMSSVEIEKGVFRNKMLLHHYPDTGKGFLWKLCGKEPHALTGLDLLPANTALAAFTDMDLPLLWTVTQDEVAKSGFPQAQEFIQKLPAEFEQKTKLNWDAFLKSIGGEFGFALTLNESNSLPIPLPGVALTIPEPGLLLVLKVNDDTLFNRIDQELKSNPQIISIEQSGLKMRTMPVPIPFIGELRPSTASSGGYLFISSSDALVNEALAVKSGKTPGLKSTAEFKRLSRMIPEQGNQFTFMSERFGRVLFQIQEQAVTGQLARGGSSAAQSKWMQAFFHRRPAFAYSVGINTPQGCLTVGNSSQSFANMVLLPAVAVPAMLSAIAIPNFVKARSTSQQNACINNLRQIDAAKQQWALEKNKTADAVPTANDIKVYLMHNKLPACPQGGTYTLGTVGETPKCSIPGHELP
;
A
#
# COMPACT_ATOMS: atom_id res chain seq x y z
N MET A 1 -0.63 23.52 3.99
CA MET A 1 -0.36 22.17 4.56
C MET A 1 -0.24 22.34 6.07
N THR A 2 -1.11 21.74 6.85
CA THR A 2 -1.18 21.91 8.30
C THR A 2 -0.08 21.09 8.98
N LYS A 3 0.50 21.63 10.09
CA LYS A 3 1.58 21.00 10.89
C LYS A 3 1.32 19.54 11.31
N LYS A 4 0.06 19.06 11.27
CA LYS A 4 -0.32 17.66 11.53
C LYS A 4 0.07 16.68 10.43
N SER A 5 0.19 17.12 9.18
CA SER A 5 0.56 16.23 8.06
C SER A 5 2.07 15.95 7.96
N LEU A 6 2.92 16.79 8.56
CA LEU A 6 4.38 16.58 8.55
C LEU A 6 4.81 15.49 9.55
N LEU A 7 4.17 15.40 10.71
CA LEU A 7 4.50 14.41 11.75
C LEU A 7 4.06 12.99 11.38
N LEU A 8 2.88 12.85 10.74
CA LEU A 8 2.44 11.54 10.21
C LEU A 8 3.30 11.11 9.01
N GLY A 9 3.74 12.06 8.16
CA GLY A 9 4.62 11.79 7.03
C GLY A 9 6.02 11.34 7.43
N ALA A 10 6.58 11.86 8.52
CA ALA A 10 7.91 11.47 9.01
C ALA A 10 7.92 10.05 9.59
N ALA A 11 6.89 9.65 10.35
CA ALA A 11 6.78 8.28 10.88
C ALA A 11 6.56 7.25 9.76
N THR A 12 5.77 7.59 8.73
CA THR A 12 5.53 6.72 7.57
C THR A 12 6.77 6.63 6.67
N LEU A 13 7.57 7.70 6.52
CA LEU A 13 8.81 7.71 5.76
C LEU A 13 9.92 6.90 6.44
N VAL A 14 9.99 6.88 7.77
CA VAL A 14 10.97 6.05 8.51
C VAL A 14 10.63 4.56 8.39
N LEU A 15 9.34 4.19 8.40
CA LEU A 15 8.89 2.81 8.21
C LEU A 15 9.05 2.33 6.75
N LEU A 16 8.83 3.18 5.75
CA LEU A 16 8.96 2.85 4.33
C LEU A 16 10.39 3.04 3.80
N GLY A 17 11.16 3.97 4.34
CA GLY A 17 12.55 4.24 3.95
C GLY A 17 13.54 3.18 4.44
N GLY A 18 13.24 2.50 5.54
CA GLY A 18 14.05 1.40 6.06
C GLY A 18 14.05 0.16 5.14
N LEU A 19 13.01 -0.02 4.34
CA LEU A 19 12.89 -1.12 3.37
C LEU A 19 13.51 -0.79 1.99
N ALA A 20 13.74 0.49 1.67
CA ALA A 20 14.23 0.93 0.36
C ALA A 20 15.75 1.22 0.28
N GLY A 21 16.47 1.08 1.39
CA GLY A 21 17.90 1.37 1.49
C GLY A 21 18.84 0.29 0.92
N PHE A 22 18.45 -0.47 -0.09
CA PHE A 22 19.34 -1.37 -0.79
C PHE A 22 20.23 -0.60 -1.78
N ASN A 23 21.36 -0.08 -1.30
CA ASN A 23 22.45 0.31 -2.18
C ASN A 23 23.14 -0.95 -2.71
N PHE A 24 22.81 -1.37 -3.93
CA PHE A 24 23.65 -2.27 -4.71
C PHE A 24 24.89 -1.52 -5.18
N GLY A 25 25.88 -1.47 -4.33
CA GLY A 25 27.24 -1.05 -4.70
C GLY A 25 27.91 -2.15 -5.52
N CYS A 26 27.83 -2.10 -6.84
CA CYS A 26 28.67 -2.89 -7.73
C CYS A 26 30.08 -2.30 -7.73
N GLY A 27 30.87 -2.60 -6.71
CA GLY A 27 32.31 -2.37 -6.68
C GLY A 27 33.02 -3.47 -7.48
N LYS A 28 33.58 -3.15 -8.66
CA LYS A 28 34.56 -4.00 -9.32
C LYS A 28 35.82 -4.05 -8.46
N SER A 29 36.01 -5.10 -7.69
CA SER A 29 37.31 -5.45 -7.15
C SER A 29 37.74 -6.77 -7.78
N SER A 30 38.75 -6.68 -8.64
CA SER A 30 39.50 -7.82 -9.10
C SER A 30 40.42 -8.28 -7.97
N SER A 31 40.01 -9.25 -7.21
CA SER A 31 40.88 -10.04 -6.34
C SER A 31 40.40 -11.49 -6.34
N THR A 32 41.32 -12.36 -6.72
CA THR A 32 41.22 -13.82 -6.64
C THR A 32 40.57 -14.24 -5.31
N PRO A 33 39.60 -15.14 -5.30
CA PRO A 33 38.99 -15.57 -4.05
C PRO A 33 40.00 -16.34 -3.23
N LYS A 34 40.55 -15.72 -2.18
CA LYS A 34 41.12 -16.46 -1.08
C LYS A 34 39.98 -17.24 -0.45
N SER A 35 40.16 -18.54 -0.31
CA SER A 35 39.24 -19.39 0.46
C SER A 35 38.99 -18.72 1.81
N VAL A 36 37.80 -18.18 2.00
CA VAL A 36 37.36 -17.70 3.30
C VAL A 36 37.18 -18.96 4.14
N ILE A 37 38.14 -19.22 5.04
CA ILE A 37 37.97 -20.20 6.10
C ILE A 37 36.78 -19.67 6.90
N ALA A 38 35.64 -20.36 6.82
CA ALA A 38 34.49 -20.05 7.62
C ALA A 38 34.90 -20.16 9.10
N LEU A 39 34.73 -19.06 9.84
CA LEU A 39 34.84 -19.09 11.30
C LEU A 39 33.84 -20.12 11.82
N PRO A 40 34.24 -20.98 12.80
CA PRO A 40 33.36 -22.02 13.32
C PRO A 40 32.11 -21.38 13.95
N SER A 41 30.94 -21.79 13.45
CA SER A 41 29.65 -21.81 14.12
C SER A 41 29.02 -20.47 14.53
N GLU A 42 28.73 -19.56 13.59
CA GLU A 42 27.50 -18.81 13.75
C GLU A 42 26.35 -19.71 13.27
N ARG A 43 25.39 -20.02 14.14
CA ARG A 43 24.15 -20.72 13.77
C ARG A 43 23.45 -19.91 12.69
N THR A 44 23.22 -20.51 11.53
CA THR A 44 22.50 -19.88 10.44
C THR A 44 21.16 -20.59 10.25
N SER A 45 20.11 -19.85 9.92
CA SER A 45 18.80 -20.41 9.61
C SER A 45 18.72 -21.02 8.21
N PHE A 46 19.84 -21.10 7.46
CA PHE A 46 19.86 -21.56 6.08
C PHE A 46 19.24 -22.95 5.90
N ALA A 47 19.67 -23.94 6.68
CA ALA A 47 19.17 -25.29 6.57
C ALA A 47 17.67 -25.38 6.92
N GLU A 48 17.27 -24.75 8.04
CA GLU A 48 15.89 -24.75 8.54
C GLU A 48 14.92 -24.05 7.56
N VAL A 49 15.35 -22.95 6.94
CA VAL A 49 14.56 -22.24 5.94
C VAL A 49 14.48 -23.00 4.62
N THR A 50 15.62 -23.52 4.13
CA THR A 50 15.67 -24.17 2.82
C THR A 50 14.97 -25.53 2.79
N GLU A 51 14.89 -26.22 3.92
CA GLU A 51 14.11 -27.47 4.08
C GLU A 51 12.60 -27.25 3.82
N GLN A 52 12.08 -26.05 4.13
CA GLN A 52 10.65 -25.72 3.93
C GLN A 52 10.33 -25.28 2.51
N LEU A 53 11.33 -24.97 1.68
CA LEU A 53 11.16 -24.44 0.33
C LEU A 53 11.19 -25.56 -0.72
N ASP A 54 10.63 -25.29 -1.89
CA ASP A 54 10.68 -26.19 -3.04
C ASP A 54 11.88 -25.85 -3.94
N PRO A 55 12.88 -26.73 -4.07
CA PRO A 55 14.04 -26.51 -4.93
C PRO A 55 13.68 -26.70 -6.44
N GLY A 56 14.50 -26.17 -7.33
CA GLY A 56 14.46 -26.46 -8.75
C GLY A 56 13.44 -25.65 -9.57
N GLY A 57 12.83 -24.61 -8.99
CA GLY A 57 11.89 -23.74 -9.68
C GLY A 57 12.54 -22.57 -10.45
N ASN A 58 11.70 -21.66 -10.93
CA ASN A 58 12.15 -20.44 -11.63
C ASN A 58 12.50 -19.28 -10.67
N PHE A 59 12.22 -19.44 -9.37
CA PHE A 59 12.61 -18.50 -8.33
C PHE A 59 12.95 -19.24 -7.03
N TYR A 60 14.09 -18.90 -6.49
CA TYR A 60 14.55 -19.41 -5.20
C TYR A 60 15.40 -18.34 -4.52
N LEU A 61 15.01 -17.92 -3.32
CA LEU A 61 15.68 -16.89 -2.55
C LEU A 61 15.80 -17.36 -1.10
N TYR A 62 16.99 -17.25 -0.54
CA TYR A 62 17.22 -17.22 0.88
C TYR A 62 17.92 -15.93 1.26
N LEU A 63 17.45 -15.27 2.29
CA LEU A 63 18.04 -14.09 2.87
C LEU A 63 18.25 -14.33 4.37
N GLY A 64 19.51 -14.45 4.80
CA GLY A 64 19.88 -14.47 6.21
C GLY A 64 19.71 -13.06 6.79
N THR A 65 18.85 -12.91 7.76
CA THR A 65 18.49 -11.61 8.34
C THR A 65 19.05 -11.40 9.73
N ALA A 66 19.53 -12.44 10.39
CA ALA A 66 19.99 -12.40 11.78
C ALA A 66 20.97 -11.25 12.05
N GLN A 67 22.07 -11.18 11.28
CA GLN A 67 23.12 -10.18 11.53
C GLN A 67 22.69 -8.73 11.37
N TRP A 68 21.67 -8.43 10.59
CA TRP A 68 21.24 -7.04 10.40
C TRP A 68 19.96 -6.69 11.13
N LEU A 69 19.08 -7.65 11.42
CA LEU A 69 17.87 -7.43 12.23
C LEU A 69 18.18 -7.49 13.73
N GLU A 70 19.05 -8.39 14.18
CA GLU A 70 19.46 -8.51 15.60
C GLU A 70 19.92 -7.18 16.23
N HIS A 71 20.42 -6.25 15.40
CA HIS A 71 20.85 -4.93 15.86
C HIS A 71 20.05 -3.79 15.23
N LEU A 72 18.80 -4.04 14.82
CA LEU A 72 17.97 -3.02 14.16
C LEU A 72 17.70 -1.84 15.10
N SER A 73 17.40 -2.08 16.36
CA SER A 73 17.21 -1.05 17.37
C SER A 73 18.46 -0.17 17.56
N THR A 74 19.65 -0.77 17.52
CA THR A 74 20.93 -0.03 17.59
C THR A 74 21.16 0.83 16.34
N LYS A 75 20.79 0.34 15.16
CA LYS A 75 20.85 1.12 13.92
C LYS A 75 19.90 2.31 13.95
N VAL A 76 18.70 2.12 14.48
CA VAL A 76 17.71 3.19 14.67
C VAL A 76 18.25 4.28 15.62
N GLU A 77 19.01 3.91 16.67
CA GLU A 77 19.70 4.87 17.52
C GLU A 77 20.79 5.66 16.78
N THR A 78 21.52 5.01 15.88
CA THR A 78 22.50 5.69 15.02
C THR A 78 21.81 6.69 14.09
N TRP A 79 20.65 6.33 13.52
CA TRP A 79 19.85 7.28 12.73
C TRP A 79 19.29 8.42 13.56
N ARG A 80 18.86 8.16 14.82
CA ARG A 80 18.45 9.20 15.77
C ARG A 80 19.54 10.26 15.89
N SER A 81 20.77 9.86 16.19
CA SER A 81 21.88 10.81 16.37
C SER A 81 22.14 11.65 15.10
N THR A 82 21.98 11.06 13.91
CA THR A 82 22.13 11.76 12.64
C THR A 82 21.02 12.77 12.40
N VAL A 83 19.76 12.40 12.65
CA VAL A 83 18.60 13.29 12.45
C VAL A 83 18.58 14.43 13.45
N THR A 84 18.92 14.16 14.72
CA THR A 84 18.95 15.19 15.75
C THR A 84 20.13 16.17 15.61
N ALA A 85 21.16 15.81 14.82
CA ALA A 85 22.29 16.69 14.51
C ALA A 85 22.02 17.67 13.35
N ILE A 86 20.82 17.69 12.76
CA ILE A 86 20.46 18.64 11.69
C ILE A 86 20.47 20.08 12.26
N PRO A 87 21.24 21.04 11.67
CA PRO A 87 21.50 22.35 12.28
C PRO A 87 20.26 23.22 12.52
N ASP A 88 19.19 23.07 11.74
CA ASP A 88 17.98 23.92 11.82
C ASP A 88 16.84 23.28 12.63
N LEU A 89 17.12 22.21 13.38
CA LEU A 89 16.10 21.53 14.17
C LEU A 89 15.86 22.32 15.48
N THR A 90 14.64 22.85 15.64
CA THR A 90 14.28 23.54 16.89
C THR A 90 14.27 22.55 18.07
N PRO A 91 14.52 23.02 19.33
CA PRO A 91 14.52 22.14 20.50
C PRO A 91 13.24 21.32 20.67
N ASP A 92 12.07 21.91 20.41
CA ASP A 92 10.77 21.21 20.48
C ASP A 92 10.64 20.13 19.41
N ASN A 93 11.11 20.39 18.19
CA ASN A 93 11.12 19.40 17.13
C ASN A 93 12.11 18.27 17.44
N ALA A 94 13.28 18.59 17.99
CA ALA A 94 14.25 17.59 18.43
C ALA A 94 13.67 16.68 19.52
N ALA A 95 12.96 17.24 20.50
CA ALA A 95 12.28 16.48 21.54
C ALA A 95 11.22 15.52 20.96
N ASN A 96 10.40 15.99 19.98
CA ASN A 96 9.40 15.15 19.32
C ASN A 96 10.03 14.07 18.45
N VAL A 97 11.13 14.36 17.76
CA VAL A 97 11.91 13.38 17.00
C VAL A 97 12.45 12.31 17.94
N ASN A 98 13.04 12.67 19.07
CA ASN A 98 13.52 11.69 20.05
C ASN A 98 12.41 10.77 20.54
N LYS A 99 11.24 11.30 20.90
CA LYS A 99 10.08 10.47 21.29
C LYS A 99 9.62 9.52 20.17
N ALA A 100 9.64 9.99 18.92
CA ALA A 100 9.30 9.13 17.78
C ALA A 100 10.29 7.95 17.63
N PHE A 101 11.59 8.21 17.81
CA PHE A 101 12.61 7.15 17.82
C PHE A 101 12.45 6.20 19.01
N ASP A 102 12.06 6.69 20.20
CA ASP A 102 11.76 5.82 21.35
C ASP A 102 10.62 4.85 21.04
N ILE A 103 9.51 5.35 20.44
CA ILE A 103 8.40 4.48 20.00
C ILE A 103 8.86 3.44 19.00
N VAL A 104 9.61 3.84 17.97
CA VAL A 104 10.12 2.90 16.96
C VAL A 104 10.99 1.82 17.61
N ASN A 105 11.85 2.20 18.53
CA ASN A 105 12.71 1.25 19.23
C ASN A 105 11.93 0.28 20.14
N HIS A 106 10.93 0.77 20.86
CA HIS A 106 10.03 -0.07 21.64
C HIS A 106 9.29 -1.05 20.74
N LEU A 107 8.67 -0.57 19.64
CA LEU A 107 7.98 -1.42 18.68
C LEU A 107 8.91 -2.47 18.06
N ILE A 108 10.15 -2.13 17.72
CA ILE A 108 11.12 -3.10 17.21
C ILE A 108 11.36 -4.21 18.25
N LYS A 109 11.63 -3.86 19.49
CA LYS A 109 11.92 -4.82 20.56
C LYS A 109 10.70 -5.67 20.94
N ASP A 110 9.54 -5.03 21.12
CA ASP A 110 8.34 -5.70 21.62
C ASP A 110 7.62 -6.49 20.51
N SER A 111 7.82 -6.14 19.23
CA SER A 111 7.26 -6.86 18.09
C SER A 111 7.89 -8.23 17.87
N GLY A 112 9.17 -8.39 18.21
CA GLY A 112 9.95 -9.58 17.85
C GLY A 112 10.41 -9.58 16.39
N ILE A 113 10.49 -8.41 15.73
CA ILE A 113 11.04 -8.30 14.36
C ILE A 113 12.55 -8.62 14.35
N GLU A 114 13.25 -8.33 15.43
CA GLU A 114 14.67 -8.70 15.62
C GLU A 114 14.87 -10.22 15.74
N ASP A 115 13.82 -10.99 16.05
CA ASP A 115 13.86 -12.44 16.10
C ASP A 115 13.92 -13.10 14.71
N ILE A 116 13.62 -12.36 13.62
CA ILE A 116 13.64 -12.91 12.27
C ILE A 116 15.08 -13.23 11.87
N THR A 117 15.39 -14.52 11.79
CA THR A 117 16.74 -15.01 11.48
C THR A 117 16.94 -15.33 10.01
N GLY A 118 15.85 -15.44 9.25
CA GLY A 118 15.92 -15.67 7.81
C GLY A 118 14.57 -15.52 7.13
N MET A 119 14.64 -15.22 5.84
CA MET A 119 13.50 -15.23 4.94
C MET A 119 13.80 -16.14 3.76
N GLY A 120 12.85 -17.01 3.45
CA GLY A 120 12.93 -17.91 2.30
C GLY A 120 11.77 -17.73 1.36
N MET A 121 12.03 -17.82 0.06
CA MET A 121 10.98 -17.80 -0.97
C MET A 121 11.33 -18.78 -2.08
N SER A 122 10.35 -19.52 -2.58
CA SER A 122 10.51 -20.38 -3.76
C SER A 122 9.26 -20.34 -4.64
N SER A 123 9.45 -20.52 -5.95
CA SER A 123 8.38 -20.69 -6.93
C SER A 123 8.71 -21.80 -7.91
N VAL A 124 7.85 -22.79 -7.99
CA VAL A 124 7.97 -23.94 -8.90
C VAL A 124 6.73 -24.03 -9.75
N GLU A 125 6.88 -24.14 -11.08
CA GLU A 125 5.76 -24.41 -11.97
C GLU A 125 5.31 -25.87 -11.80
N ILE A 126 4.10 -26.07 -11.25
CA ILE A 126 3.53 -27.39 -10.99
C ILE A 126 2.59 -27.87 -12.11
N GLU A 127 2.11 -26.93 -12.90
CA GLU A 127 1.27 -27.12 -14.08
C GLU A 127 1.47 -25.91 -14.98
N LYS A 128 1.29 -26.03 -16.29
CA LYS A 128 1.48 -24.93 -17.24
C LYS A 128 0.72 -23.65 -16.80
N GLY A 129 1.47 -22.64 -16.37
CA GLY A 129 0.93 -21.37 -15.91
C GLY A 129 0.36 -21.39 -14.47
N VAL A 130 0.67 -22.44 -13.69
CA VAL A 130 0.37 -22.50 -12.26
C VAL A 130 1.67 -22.70 -11.47
N PHE A 131 1.95 -21.78 -10.59
CA PHE A 131 3.16 -21.79 -9.77
C PHE A 131 2.81 -22.07 -8.32
N ARG A 132 3.48 -23.06 -7.72
CA ARG A 132 3.49 -23.19 -6.27
C ARG A 132 4.52 -22.25 -5.69
N ASN A 133 4.06 -21.35 -4.84
CA ASN A 133 4.85 -20.35 -4.15
C ASN A 133 4.90 -20.69 -2.67
N LYS A 134 6.09 -20.67 -2.11
CA LYS A 134 6.31 -20.77 -0.67
C LYS A 134 7.09 -19.57 -0.19
N MET A 135 6.69 -19.01 0.97
CA MET A 135 7.39 -17.93 1.66
C MET A 135 7.45 -18.27 3.14
N LEU A 136 8.64 -18.22 3.73
CA LEU A 136 8.88 -18.42 5.14
C LEU A 136 9.56 -17.19 5.74
N LEU A 137 9.01 -16.68 6.82
CA LEU A 137 9.70 -15.81 7.77
C LEU A 137 10.06 -16.65 8.97
N HIS A 138 11.37 -16.88 9.17
CA HIS A 138 11.88 -17.81 10.16
C HIS A 138 12.36 -17.09 11.41
N HIS A 139 12.03 -17.66 12.58
CA HIS A 139 12.69 -17.40 13.86
C HIS A 139 12.98 -18.72 14.56
N TYR A 140 13.95 -18.72 15.49
CA TYR A 140 14.19 -19.93 16.27
C TYR A 140 13.07 -20.15 17.30
N PRO A 141 12.77 -21.42 17.67
CA PRO A 141 11.68 -21.74 18.61
C PRO A 141 11.84 -21.13 20.02
N ASP A 142 13.07 -20.84 20.43
CA ASP A 142 13.42 -20.22 21.72
C ASP A 142 13.30 -18.69 21.71
N THR A 143 13.17 -18.10 20.55
CA THR A 143 12.88 -16.66 20.31
C THR A 143 11.38 -16.44 20.03
N GLY A 144 10.96 -15.61 19.12
CA GLY A 144 9.55 -15.52 18.70
C GLY A 144 8.58 -15.14 19.83
N LYS A 145 9.02 -14.38 20.83
CA LYS A 145 8.20 -13.97 21.98
C LYS A 145 7.39 -12.72 21.73
N GLY A 146 7.76 -11.93 20.73
CA GLY A 146 7.13 -10.68 20.37
C GLY A 146 5.67 -10.82 19.95
N PHE A 147 4.94 -9.72 19.99
CA PHE A 147 3.51 -9.73 19.66
C PHE A 147 3.23 -10.08 18.20
N LEU A 148 4.17 -9.81 17.27
CA LEU A 148 4.02 -10.11 15.84
C LEU A 148 3.71 -11.58 15.58
N TRP A 149 4.35 -12.47 16.33
CA TRP A 149 4.21 -13.93 16.21
C TRP A 149 2.92 -14.49 16.82
N LYS A 150 2.16 -13.67 17.55
CA LYS A 150 0.94 -14.07 18.26
C LYS A 150 -0.31 -13.40 17.70
N LEU A 151 -0.14 -12.25 17.04
CA LEU A 151 -1.24 -11.40 16.61
C LEU A 151 -2.18 -12.09 15.62
N CYS A 152 -1.62 -12.87 14.69
CA CYS A 152 -2.38 -13.59 13.66
C CYS A 152 -2.63 -15.07 14.02
N GLY A 153 -2.89 -15.36 15.30
CA GLY A 153 -3.11 -16.71 15.81
C GLY A 153 -1.80 -17.40 16.23
N LYS A 154 -1.87 -18.35 17.16
CA LYS A 154 -0.70 -19.06 17.71
C LYS A 154 -0.43 -20.39 17.01
N GLU A 155 -1.48 -21.12 16.71
CA GLU A 155 -1.43 -22.47 16.16
C GLU A 155 -2.38 -22.58 14.96
N PRO A 156 -2.00 -23.36 13.93
CA PRO A 156 -2.87 -23.57 12.78
C PRO A 156 -4.10 -24.39 13.17
N HIS A 157 -5.23 -24.07 12.59
CA HIS A 157 -6.51 -24.75 12.80
C HIS A 157 -7.23 -24.98 11.46
N ALA A 158 -8.34 -25.73 11.49
CA ALA A 158 -9.17 -25.93 10.31
C ALA A 158 -9.69 -24.58 9.77
N LEU A 159 -9.59 -24.36 8.45
CA LEU A 159 -9.99 -23.13 7.77
C LEU A 159 -11.52 -23.08 7.61
N THR A 160 -12.22 -22.88 8.73
CA THR A 160 -13.69 -22.97 8.79
C THR A 160 -14.41 -21.90 7.95
N GLY A 161 -13.74 -20.79 7.67
CA GLY A 161 -14.23 -19.77 6.74
C GLY A 161 -14.48 -20.31 5.32
N LEU A 162 -13.72 -21.31 4.87
CA LEU A 162 -13.95 -21.96 3.57
C LEU A 162 -15.30 -22.68 3.45
N ASP A 163 -15.87 -23.11 4.59
CA ASP A 163 -17.17 -23.79 4.63
C ASP A 163 -18.36 -22.82 4.46
N LEU A 164 -18.08 -21.53 4.47
CA LEU A 164 -19.07 -20.46 4.28
C LEU A 164 -19.11 -19.91 2.85
N LEU A 165 -18.17 -20.34 1.99
CA LEU A 165 -17.96 -19.70 0.69
C LEU A 165 -18.83 -20.36 -0.40
N PRO A 166 -19.74 -19.59 -1.05
CA PRO A 166 -20.49 -20.05 -2.21
C PRO A 166 -19.60 -20.44 -3.40
N ALA A 167 -20.12 -21.27 -4.30
CA ALA A 167 -19.38 -21.72 -5.49
C ALA A 167 -19.00 -20.58 -6.43
N ASN A 168 -19.76 -19.48 -6.43
CA ASN A 168 -19.50 -18.27 -7.21
C ASN A 168 -18.58 -17.26 -6.51
N THR A 169 -17.91 -17.65 -5.42
CA THR A 169 -16.91 -16.82 -4.76
C THR A 169 -15.79 -16.47 -5.75
N ALA A 170 -15.54 -15.17 -5.88
CA ALA A 170 -14.55 -14.62 -6.80
C ALA A 170 -13.26 -14.20 -6.10
N LEU A 171 -13.39 -13.65 -4.89
CA LEU A 171 -12.30 -13.28 -4.00
C LEU A 171 -12.70 -13.59 -2.57
N ALA A 172 -11.81 -14.15 -1.77
CA ALA A 172 -12.01 -14.31 -0.34
C ALA A 172 -10.68 -14.19 0.40
N ALA A 173 -10.72 -13.62 1.59
CA ALA A 173 -9.60 -13.60 2.53
C ALA A 173 -10.12 -13.74 3.94
N PHE A 174 -9.51 -14.64 4.70
CA PHE A 174 -9.80 -14.89 6.11
C PHE A 174 -8.49 -14.94 6.87
N THR A 175 -8.49 -14.41 8.08
CA THR A 175 -7.32 -14.39 8.95
C THR A 175 -7.73 -14.43 10.41
N ASP A 176 -6.88 -15.02 11.22
CA ASP A 176 -6.93 -14.85 12.66
C ASP A 176 -6.40 -13.47 13.04
N MET A 177 -6.95 -12.89 14.09
CA MET A 177 -6.41 -11.70 14.75
C MET A 177 -6.81 -11.67 16.23
N ASP A 178 -5.84 -11.56 17.10
CA ASP A 178 -6.04 -11.35 18.53
C ASP A 178 -6.22 -9.85 18.82
N LEU A 179 -7.47 -9.36 18.72
CA LEU A 179 -7.79 -7.95 18.99
C LEU A 179 -7.55 -7.53 20.45
N PRO A 180 -7.84 -8.36 21.48
CA PRO A 180 -7.42 -8.07 22.84
C PRO A 180 -5.92 -7.85 22.98
N LEU A 181 -5.09 -8.70 22.36
CA LEU A 181 -3.64 -8.53 22.34
C LEU A 181 -3.24 -7.22 21.64
N LEU A 182 -3.82 -6.96 20.45
CA LEU A 182 -3.56 -5.72 19.71
C LEU A 182 -3.89 -4.48 20.55
N TRP A 183 -5.00 -4.51 21.30
CA TRP A 183 -5.40 -3.43 22.19
C TRP A 183 -4.40 -3.25 23.33
N THR A 184 -4.01 -4.34 24.00
CA THR A 184 -3.00 -4.31 25.08
C THR A 184 -1.68 -3.74 24.58
N VAL A 185 -1.16 -4.22 23.46
CA VAL A 185 0.06 -3.70 22.84
C VAL A 185 -0.07 -2.21 22.52
N THR A 186 -1.21 -1.79 21.97
CA THR A 186 -1.45 -0.37 21.65
C THR A 186 -1.42 0.50 22.92
N GLN A 187 -2.06 0.05 24.01
CA GLN A 187 -2.03 0.76 25.28
C GLN A 187 -0.62 0.88 25.86
N ASP A 188 0.13 -0.22 25.86
CA ASP A 188 1.49 -0.28 26.40
C ASP A 188 2.44 0.61 25.60
N GLU A 189 2.40 0.56 24.28
CA GLU A 189 3.26 1.36 23.42
C GLU A 189 2.94 2.86 23.51
N VAL A 190 1.65 3.21 23.55
CA VAL A 190 1.23 4.60 23.74
C VAL A 190 1.59 5.11 25.14
N ALA A 191 1.47 4.28 26.18
CA ALA A 191 1.91 4.66 27.54
C ALA A 191 3.42 4.99 27.60
N LYS A 192 4.25 4.20 26.91
CA LYS A 192 5.70 4.41 26.78
C LYS A 192 6.08 5.58 25.87
N SER A 193 5.19 6.01 24.97
CA SER A 193 5.50 6.98 23.91
C SER A 193 5.92 8.37 24.37
N GLY A 194 5.54 8.77 25.60
CA GLY A 194 5.76 10.11 26.09
C GLY A 194 5.00 11.23 25.35
N PHE A 195 3.97 10.88 24.52
CA PHE A 195 3.08 11.83 23.87
C PHE A 195 1.76 11.96 24.66
N PRO A 196 1.55 13.04 25.46
CA PRO A 196 0.35 13.18 26.29
C PRO A 196 -0.96 13.12 25.50
N GLN A 197 -0.97 13.68 24.29
CA GLN A 197 -2.15 13.68 23.43
C GLN A 197 -2.55 12.27 22.96
N ALA A 198 -1.56 11.42 22.64
CA ALA A 198 -1.82 10.03 22.28
C ALA A 198 -2.31 9.21 23.47
N GLN A 199 -1.70 9.44 24.65
CA GLN A 199 -2.11 8.80 25.91
C GLN A 199 -3.54 9.20 26.28
N GLU A 200 -3.88 10.47 26.21
CA GLU A 200 -5.23 10.97 26.47
C GLU A 200 -6.25 10.38 25.47
N PHE A 201 -5.88 10.31 24.18
CA PHE A 201 -6.73 9.70 23.15
C PHE A 201 -7.03 8.23 23.46
N ILE A 202 -5.99 7.42 23.74
CA ILE A 202 -6.17 5.99 24.04
C ILE A 202 -6.95 5.77 25.33
N GLN A 203 -6.73 6.59 26.35
CA GLN A 203 -7.49 6.53 27.60
C GLN A 203 -8.98 6.86 27.41
N LYS A 204 -9.31 7.81 26.54
CA LYS A 204 -10.68 8.21 26.24
C LYS A 204 -11.40 7.29 25.26
N LEU A 205 -10.65 6.56 24.43
CA LEU A 205 -11.22 5.74 23.35
C LEU A 205 -12.32 4.77 23.83
N PRO A 206 -12.15 4.00 24.93
CA PRO A 206 -13.22 3.11 25.41
C PRO A 206 -14.50 3.85 25.77
N ALA A 207 -14.39 4.98 26.49
CA ALA A 207 -15.54 5.77 26.89
C ALA A 207 -16.23 6.45 25.69
N GLU A 208 -15.47 6.98 24.73
CA GLU A 208 -16.01 7.53 23.49
C GLU A 208 -16.67 6.48 22.62
N PHE A 209 -16.08 5.28 22.55
CA PHE A 209 -16.67 4.14 21.84
C PHE A 209 -18.02 3.78 22.47
N GLU A 210 -18.07 3.61 23.81
CA GLU A 210 -19.29 3.29 24.54
C GLU A 210 -20.36 4.38 24.40
N GLN A 211 -19.97 5.64 24.44
CA GLN A 211 -20.88 6.77 24.23
C GLN A 211 -21.52 6.73 22.83
N LYS A 212 -20.73 6.45 21.79
CA LYS A 212 -21.18 6.45 20.39
C LYS A 212 -21.95 5.17 20.03
N THR A 213 -21.46 4.03 20.48
CA THR A 213 -22.00 2.73 20.07
C THR A 213 -22.97 2.14 21.09
N LYS A 214 -23.03 2.66 22.31
CA LYS A 214 -23.78 2.09 23.44
C LYS A 214 -23.34 0.66 23.78
N LEU A 215 -22.12 0.30 23.42
CA LEU A 215 -21.52 -1.00 23.67
C LEU A 215 -20.25 -0.79 24.51
N ASN A 216 -20.19 -1.48 25.65
CA ASN A 216 -18.99 -1.44 26.49
C ASN A 216 -17.77 -1.99 25.75
N TRP A 217 -16.64 -1.33 25.88
CA TRP A 217 -15.40 -1.67 25.15
C TRP A 217 -14.89 -3.09 25.47
N ASP A 218 -14.87 -3.47 26.76
CA ASP A 218 -14.41 -4.81 27.16
C ASP A 218 -15.38 -5.90 26.70
N ALA A 219 -16.69 -5.63 26.74
CA ALA A 219 -17.69 -6.53 26.20
C ALA A 219 -17.52 -6.70 24.68
N PHE A 220 -17.22 -5.62 23.96
CA PHE A 220 -16.90 -5.67 22.53
C PHE A 220 -15.69 -6.56 22.27
N LEU A 221 -14.56 -6.35 22.94
CA LEU A 221 -13.35 -7.15 22.75
C LEU A 221 -13.57 -8.63 23.09
N LYS A 222 -14.31 -8.93 24.16
CA LYS A 222 -14.64 -10.30 24.58
C LYS A 222 -15.59 -11.02 23.63
N SER A 223 -16.46 -10.29 22.94
CA SER A 223 -17.41 -10.88 22.00
C SER A 223 -16.78 -11.33 20.68
N ILE A 224 -15.55 -10.87 20.37
CA ILE A 224 -14.86 -11.22 19.14
C ILE A 224 -14.14 -12.56 19.28
N GLY A 225 -14.40 -13.49 18.34
CA GLY A 225 -13.89 -14.86 18.37
C GLY A 225 -12.53 -15.07 17.68
N GLY A 226 -11.88 -14.00 17.22
CA GLY A 226 -10.49 -14.03 16.72
C GLY A 226 -10.33 -14.34 15.24
N GLU A 227 -11.32 -14.84 14.53
CA GLU A 227 -11.27 -15.05 13.07
C GLU A 227 -12.20 -14.06 12.38
N PHE A 228 -11.72 -13.40 11.33
CA PHE A 228 -12.56 -12.56 10.48
C PHE A 228 -12.15 -12.71 9.01
N GLY A 229 -13.09 -12.41 8.13
CA GLY A 229 -12.83 -12.45 6.72
C GLY A 229 -13.91 -11.81 5.88
N PHE A 230 -13.67 -11.82 4.60
CA PHE A 230 -14.65 -11.38 3.62
C PHE A 230 -14.66 -12.30 2.40
N ALA A 231 -15.80 -12.31 1.72
CA ALA A 231 -15.93 -12.90 0.40
C ALA A 231 -16.64 -11.92 -0.55
N LEU A 232 -16.13 -11.86 -1.77
CA LEU A 232 -16.76 -11.22 -2.90
C LEU A 232 -17.23 -12.32 -3.85
N THR A 233 -18.52 -12.35 -4.15
CA THR A 233 -19.08 -13.24 -5.16
C THR A 233 -19.31 -12.48 -6.47
N LEU A 234 -19.30 -13.17 -7.60
CA LEU A 234 -19.65 -12.63 -8.91
C LEU A 234 -20.73 -13.49 -9.54
N ASN A 235 -21.91 -12.93 -9.75
CA ASN A 235 -23.02 -13.57 -10.42
C ASN A 235 -22.96 -13.28 -11.92
N GLU A 236 -22.48 -14.25 -12.72
CA GLU A 236 -22.35 -14.10 -14.16
C GLU A 236 -23.69 -14.08 -14.92
N SER A 237 -24.80 -14.49 -14.26
CA SER A 237 -26.13 -14.42 -14.86
C SER A 237 -26.70 -13.00 -14.88
N ASN A 238 -26.20 -12.11 -14.04
CA ASN A 238 -26.57 -10.71 -13.97
C ASN A 238 -25.35 -9.83 -14.21
N SER A 239 -25.56 -8.69 -14.86
CA SER A 239 -24.47 -7.75 -15.14
C SER A 239 -24.88 -6.33 -14.76
N LEU A 240 -23.99 -5.62 -14.10
CA LEU A 240 -24.19 -4.23 -13.70
C LEU A 240 -23.30 -3.30 -14.52
N PRO A 241 -23.88 -2.23 -15.13
CA PRO A 241 -23.09 -1.19 -15.77
C PRO A 241 -22.41 -0.33 -14.68
N ILE A 242 -21.10 -0.17 -14.77
CA ILE A 242 -20.37 0.77 -13.91
C ILE A 242 -20.27 2.10 -14.64
N PRO A 243 -20.82 3.19 -14.08
CA PRO A 243 -20.76 4.52 -14.69
C PRO A 243 -19.36 5.12 -14.46
N LEU A 244 -18.40 4.76 -15.31
CA LEU A 244 -17.11 5.44 -15.36
C LEU A 244 -17.15 6.53 -16.43
N PRO A 245 -16.63 7.75 -16.16
CA PRO A 245 -16.64 8.83 -17.14
C PRO A 245 -15.93 8.43 -18.45
N GLY A 246 -16.71 8.33 -19.55
CA GLY A 246 -16.18 8.00 -20.89
C GLY A 246 -15.93 6.51 -21.15
N VAL A 247 -16.40 5.61 -20.28
CA VAL A 247 -16.24 4.17 -20.44
C VAL A 247 -17.52 3.45 -20.00
N ALA A 248 -18.11 2.65 -20.89
CA ALA A 248 -19.19 1.74 -20.54
C ALA A 248 -18.58 0.39 -20.10
N LEU A 249 -18.33 0.22 -18.81
CA LEU A 249 -17.88 -1.04 -18.23
C LEU A 249 -19.08 -1.80 -17.67
N THR A 250 -19.23 -3.06 -18.08
CA THR A 250 -20.21 -3.98 -17.51
C THR A 250 -19.46 -5.08 -16.78
N ILE A 251 -19.78 -5.29 -15.51
CA ILE A 251 -19.21 -6.36 -14.70
C ILE A 251 -20.31 -7.31 -14.23
N PRO A 252 -20.00 -8.60 -13.95
CA PRO A 252 -20.91 -9.49 -13.24
C PRO A 252 -21.37 -8.87 -11.92
N GLU A 253 -22.62 -9.11 -11.53
CA GLU A 253 -23.18 -8.56 -10.28
C GLU A 253 -22.35 -9.01 -9.07
N PRO A 254 -21.76 -8.06 -8.30
CA PRO A 254 -20.96 -8.40 -7.14
C PRO A 254 -21.82 -8.57 -5.90
N GLY A 255 -21.53 -9.57 -5.07
CA GLY A 255 -22.05 -9.73 -3.72
C GLY A 255 -20.91 -9.66 -2.71
N LEU A 256 -21.08 -8.88 -1.64
CA LEU A 256 -20.11 -8.77 -0.55
C LEU A 256 -20.64 -9.45 0.71
N LEU A 257 -19.82 -10.29 1.32
CA LEU A 257 -20.06 -10.95 2.59
C LEU A 257 -18.86 -10.68 3.51
N LEU A 258 -19.10 -10.00 4.61
CA LEU A 258 -18.16 -9.87 5.73
C LEU A 258 -18.55 -10.90 6.79
N VAL A 259 -17.57 -11.58 7.34
CA VAL A 259 -17.76 -12.65 8.34
C VAL A 259 -16.84 -12.36 9.52
N LEU A 260 -17.42 -12.37 10.70
CA LEU A 260 -16.70 -12.24 11.96
C LEU A 260 -17.08 -13.41 12.86
N LYS A 261 -16.11 -14.19 13.31
CA LYS A 261 -16.34 -15.17 14.37
C LYS A 261 -16.62 -14.46 15.68
N VAL A 262 -17.67 -14.87 16.36
CA VAL A 262 -18.12 -14.25 17.62
C VAL A 262 -18.29 -15.29 18.71
N ASN A 263 -18.00 -14.90 19.94
CA ASN A 263 -18.14 -15.74 21.12
C ASN A 263 -19.58 -15.71 21.68
N ASP A 264 -20.34 -14.64 21.34
CA ASP A 264 -21.71 -14.41 21.79
C ASP A 264 -22.47 -13.48 20.82
N ASP A 265 -23.72 -13.19 21.11
CA ASP A 265 -24.59 -12.33 20.31
C ASP A 265 -24.47 -10.82 20.65
N THR A 266 -23.52 -10.38 21.44
CA THR A 266 -23.41 -8.99 21.92
C THR A 266 -23.40 -8.00 20.76
N LEU A 267 -22.58 -8.25 19.74
CA LEU A 267 -22.48 -7.39 18.56
C LEU A 267 -23.78 -7.38 17.74
N PHE A 268 -24.36 -8.55 17.49
CA PHE A 268 -25.62 -8.64 16.76
C PHE A 268 -26.75 -7.92 17.52
N ASN A 269 -26.90 -8.15 18.82
CA ASN A 269 -27.92 -7.54 19.63
C ASN A 269 -27.81 -6.01 19.64
N ARG A 270 -26.59 -5.48 19.62
CA ARG A 270 -26.37 -4.03 19.54
C ARG A 270 -26.81 -3.46 18.19
N ILE A 271 -26.46 -4.12 17.09
CA ILE A 271 -26.92 -3.73 15.74
C ILE A 271 -28.44 -3.84 15.65
N ASP A 272 -29.02 -4.92 16.19
CA ASP A 272 -30.45 -5.17 16.18
C ASP A 272 -31.24 -4.06 16.92
N GLN A 273 -30.74 -3.56 18.05
CA GLN A 273 -31.37 -2.45 18.78
C GLN A 273 -31.51 -1.18 17.94
N GLU A 274 -30.51 -0.86 17.11
CA GLU A 274 -30.58 0.29 16.19
C GLU A 274 -31.57 0.03 15.03
N LEU A 275 -31.56 -1.18 14.49
CA LEU A 275 -32.37 -1.54 13.33
C LEU A 275 -33.88 -1.72 13.67
N LYS A 276 -34.22 -2.24 14.85
CA LYS A 276 -35.59 -2.51 15.25
C LYS A 276 -36.51 -1.29 15.23
N SER A 277 -35.99 -0.10 15.35
CA SER A 277 -36.79 1.13 15.31
C SER A 277 -37.28 1.48 13.89
N ASN A 278 -36.68 0.89 12.85
CA ASN A 278 -37.07 1.14 11.47
C ASN A 278 -38.11 0.12 10.99
N PRO A 279 -39.34 0.53 10.64
CA PRO A 279 -40.42 -0.37 10.22
C PRO A 279 -40.16 -1.06 8.88
N GLN A 280 -39.18 -0.60 8.07
CA GLN A 280 -38.82 -1.24 6.82
C GLN A 280 -37.89 -2.46 7.00
N ILE A 281 -37.40 -2.71 8.21
CA ILE A 281 -36.51 -3.84 8.48
C ILE A 281 -37.31 -5.15 8.49
N ILE A 282 -36.88 -6.06 7.65
CA ILE A 282 -37.36 -7.44 7.61
C ILE A 282 -36.59 -8.25 8.65
N SER A 283 -37.27 -8.81 9.61
CA SER A 283 -36.70 -9.62 10.69
C SER A 283 -37.00 -11.10 10.47
N ILE A 284 -35.94 -11.93 10.50
CA ILE A 284 -36.06 -13.40 10.41
C ILE A 284 -35.38 -13.98 11.65
N GLU A 285 -36.10 -14.83 12.36
CA GLU A 285 -35.59 -15.59 13.51
C GLU A 285 -36.09 -17.03 13.41
N GLN A 286 -35.22 -17.94 12.99
CA GLN A 286 -35.56 -19.37 12.86
C GLN A 286 -34.30 -20.24 12.99
N SER A 287 -34.43 -21.36 13.67
CA SER A 287 -33.43 -22.44 13.71
C SER A 287 -32.01 -21.97 14.02
N GLY A 288 -31.82 -21.01 14.94
CA GLY A 288 -30.53 -20.47 15.33
C GLY A 288 -29.97 -19.41 14.36
N LEU A 289 -30.76 -18.94 13.40
CA LEU A 289 -30.50 -17.78 12.58
C LEU A 289 -31.28 -16.58 13.08
N LYS A 290 -30.61 -15.48 13.36
CA LYS A 290 -31.20 -14.15 13.55
C LYS A 290 -30.70 -13.28 12.41
N MET A 291 -31.60 -12.71 11.58
CA MET A 291 -31.24 -11.86 10.46
C MET A 291 -32.12 -10.62 10.41
N ARG A 292 -31.48 -9.50 10.01
CA ARG A 292 -32.14 -8.21 9.76
C ARG A 292 -31.74 -7.74 8.37
N THR A 293 -32.74 -7.50 7.53
CA THR A 293 -32.56 -7.05 6.14
C THR A 293 -33.21 -5.69 5.97
N MET A 294 -32.50 -4.76 5.35
CA MET A 294 -33.00 -3.42 5.03
C MET A 294 -33.16 -3.29 3.51
N PRO A 295 -34.36 -3.43 2.94
CA PRO A 295 -34.58 -3.20 1.53
C PRO A 295 -34.32 -1.73 1.17
N VAL A 296 -33.43 -1.49 0.20
CA VAL A 296 -33.06 -0.15 -0.28
C VAL A 296 -33.27 -0.11 -1.79
N PRO A 297 -34.30 0.58 -2.30
CA PRO A 297 -34.51 0.74 -3.72
C PRO A 297 -33.41 1.63 -4.31
N ILE A 298 -32.74 1.15 -5.36
CA ILE A 298 -31.73 1.92 -6.10
C ILE A 298 -32.25 2.17 -7.52
N PRO A 299 -32.39 3.45 -7.92
CA PRO A 299 -32.80 3.78 -9.27
C PRO A 299 -31.93 3.09 -10.32
N PHE A 300 -32.55 2.49 -11.35
CA PHE A 300 -31.91 1.80 -12.48
C PHE A 300 -31.20 0.48 -12.17
N ILE A 301 -30.99 0.12 -10.88
CA ILE A 301 -30.30 -1.13 -10.48
C ILE A 301 -31.25 -2.15 -9.86
N GLY A 302 -32.36 -1.67 -9.27
CA GLY A 302 -33.33 -2.52 -8.57
C GLY A 302 -33.29 -2.31 -7.05
N GLU A 303 -33.40 -3.36 -6.27
CA GLU A 303 -33.44 -3.31 -4.80
C GLU A 303 -32.18 -3.97 -4.23
N LEU A 304 -31.38 -3.22 -3.47
CA LEU A 304 -30.37 -3.78 -2.59
C LEU A 304 -31.02 -4.24 -1.28
N ARG A 305 -30.52 -5.33 -0.73
CA ARG A 305 -31.04 -5.95 0.50
C ARG A 305 -29.93 -6.17 1.53
N PRO A 306 -29.17 -5.10 1.92
CA PRO A 306 -28.11 -5.26 2.90
C PRO A 306 -28.66 -5.90 4.17
N SER A 307 -27.88 -6.84 4.70
CA SER A 307 -28.33 -7.69 5.78
C SER A 307 -27.25 -7.90 6.81
N THR A 308 -27.66 -7.97 8.07
CA THR A 308 -26.81 -8.46 9.16
C THR A 308 -27.44 -9.71 9.76
N ALA A 309 -26.62 -10.71 10.11
CA ALA A 309 -27.12 -11.94 10.67
C ALA A 309 -26.17 -12.51 11.73
N SER A 310 -26.73 -13.20 12.73
CA SER A 310 -25.99 -14.05 13.67
C SER A 310 -26.44 -15.50 13.50
N SER A 311 -25.48 -16.40 13.29
CA SER A 311 -25.75 -17.84 13.22
C SER A 311 -24.47 -18.64 13.45
N GLY A 312 -24.54 -19.68 14.26
CA GLY A 312 -23.50 -20.69 14.43
C GLY A 312 -22.13 -20.14 14.85
N GLY A 313 -22.11 -19.11 15.72
CA GLY A 313 -20.88 -18.48 16.20
C GLY A 313 -20.24 -17.48 15.22
N TYR A 314 -21.03 -16.99 14.24
CA TYR A 314 -20.59 -15.97 13.28
C TYR A 314 -21.57 -14.82 13.21
N LEU A 315 -21.04 -13.62 13.10
CA LEU A 315 -21.74 -12.41 12.67
C LEU A 315 -21.47 -12.19 11.19
N PHE A 316 -22.53 -12.04 10.41
CA PHE A 316 -22.48 -11.75 8.97
C PHE A 316 -22.95 -10.33 8.72
N ILE A 317 -22.25 -9.62 7.84
CA ILE A 317 -22.69 -8.36 7.24
C ILE A 317 -22.59 -8.56 5.73
N SER A 318 -23.70 -8.41 5.02
CA SER A 318 -23.78 -8.77 3.59
C SER A 318 -24.50 -7.71 2.78
N SER A 319 -24.16 -7.64 1.50
CA SER A 319 -24.90 -6.84 0.52
C SER A 319 -26.32 -7.38 0.24
N SER A 320 -26.59 -8.66 0.57
CA SER A 320 -27.91 -9.26 0.41
C SER A 320 -28.19 -10.37 1.43
N ASP A 321 -29.48 -10.54 1.80
CA ASP A 321 -29.98 -11.65 2.60
C ASP A 321 -29.82 -12.99 1.87
N ALA A 322 -29.96 -13.01 0.55
CA ALA A 322 -29.75 -14.18 -0.27
C ALA A 322 -28.34 -14.75 -0.12
N LEU A 323 -27.30 -13.89 -0.08
CA LEU A 323 -25.91 -14.32 0.06
C LEU A 323 -25.62 -14.89 1.47
N VAL A 324 -26.25 -14.34 2.53
CA VAL A 324 -26.18 -14.93 3.88
C VAL A 324 -26.79 -16.32 3.88
N ASN A 325 -28.00 -16.47 3.30
CA ASN A 325 -28.68 -17.76 3.22
C ASN A 325 -27.88 -18.79 2.42
N GLU A 326 -27.25 -18.38 1.31
CA GLU A 326 -26.38 -19.23 0.51
C GLU A 326 -25.16 -19.71 1.29
N ALA A 327 -24.46 -18.80 2.01
CA ALA A 327 -23.33 -19.15 2.87
C ALA A 327 -23.72 -20.16 3.96
N LEU A 328 -24.87 -19.98 4.60
CA LEU A 328 -25.40 -20.93 5.60
C LEU A 328 -25.83 -22.26 4.98
N ALA A 329 -26.37 -22.26 3.76
CA ALA A 329 -26.71 -23.48 3.04
C ALA A 329 -25.44 -24.28 2.66
N VAL A 330 -24.36 -23.60 2.26
CA VAL A 330 -23.04 -24.22 2.05
C VAL A 330 -22.51 -24.82 3.33
N LYS A 331 -22.52 -24.06 4.44
CA LYS A 331 -22.05 -24.53 5.76
C LYS A 331 -22.80 -25.77 6.23
N SER A 332 -24.09 -25.85 5.98
CA SER A 332 -24.92 -27.00 6.34
C SER A 332 -24.85 -28.17 5.34
N GLY A 333 -24.08 -28.05 4.26
CA GLY A 333 -23.97 -29.06 3.22
C GLY A 333 -25.19 -29.20 2.29
N LYS A 334 -26.15 -28.26 2.37
CA LYS A 334 -27.36 -28.26 1.53
C LYS A 334 -27.06 -27.86 0.08
N THR A 335 -26.07 -26.99 -0.11
CA THR A 335 -25.59 -26.55 -1.43
C THR A 335 -24.09 -26.73 -1.55
N PRO A 336 -23.58 -27.07 -2.75
CA PRO A 336 -22.15 -27.17 -2.97
C PRO A 336 -21.51 -25.76 -2.91
N GLY A 337 -20.43 -25.61 -2.13
CA GLY A 337 -19.67 -24.36 -2.01
C GLY A 337 -18.41 -24.32 -2.86
N LEU A 338 -17.57 -23.35 -2.60
CA LEU A 338 -16.28 -23.11 -3.29
C LEU A 338 -15.42 -24.38 -3.35
N LYS A 339 -15.31 -25.11 -2.24
CA LYS A 339 -14.50 -26.34 -2.13
C LYS A 339 -14.90 -27.43 -3.14
N SER A 340 -16.13 -27.40 -3.64
CA SER A 340 -16.63 -28.36 -4.64
C SER A 340 -16.20 -28.03 -6.07
N THR A 341 -15.81 -26.78 -6.35
CA THR A 341 -15.48 -26.29 -7.69
C THR A 341 -14.20 -26.92 -8.23
N ALA A 342 -14.14 -27.11 -9.56
CA ALA A 342 -12.94 -27.63 -10.22
C ALA A 342 -11.74 -26.70 -10.05
N GLU A 343 -11.98 -25.37 -10.07
CA GLU A 343 -10.94 -24.37 -9.88
C GLU A 343 -10.31 -24.47 -8.48
N PHE A 344 -11.12 -24.49 -7.43
CA PHE A 344 -10.61 -24.64 -6.07
C PHE A 344 -9.85 -25.95 -5.87
N LYS A 345 -10.41 -27.08 -6.35
CA LYS A 345 -9.74 -28.39 -6.28
C LYS A 345 -8.39 -28.40 -6.99
N ARG A 346 -8.25 -27.67 -8.12
CA ARG A 346 -6.98 -27.50 -8.82
C ARG A 346 -6.01 -26.68 -8.00
N LEU A 347 -6.45 -25.54 -7.47
CA LEU A 347 -5.59 -24.60 -6.75
C LEU A 347 -5.22 -25.07 -5.34
N SER A 348 -6.04 -25.91 -4.71
CA SER A 348 -5.76 -26.44 -3.36
C SER A 348 -4.83 -27.66 -3.35
N ARG A 349 -4.40 -28.16 -4.52
CA ARG A 349 -3.46 -29.31 -4.57
C ARG A 349 -2.19 -29.03 -3.82
N MET A 350 -1.84 -29.91 -2.85
CA MET A 350 -0.64 -29.81 -2.05
C MET A 350 -0.53 -28.52 -1.22
N ILE A 351 -1.65 -27.83 -0.99
CA ILE A 351 -1.76 -26.71 -0.06
C ILE A 351 -2.26 -27.27 1.28
N PRO A 352 -1.73 -26.83 2.41
CA PRO A 352 -2.18 -27.24 3.74
C PRO A 352 -3.68 -27.02 3.95
N GLU A 353 -4.34 -27.94 4.64
CA GLU A 353 -5.78 -27.85 4.96
C GLU A 353 -6.04 -27.08 6.26
N GLN A 354 -5.00 -26.86 7.04
CA GLN A 354 -5.01 -26.10 8.30
C GLN A 354 -4.10 -24.88 8.18
N GLY A 355 -4.49 -23.81 8.84
CA GLY A 355 -3.73 -22.56 8.86
C GLY A 355 -4.38 -21.52 9.75
N ASN A 356 -3.81 -20.32 9.75
CA ASN A 356 -4.30 -19.15 10.48
C ASN A 356 -4.90 -18.11 9.53
N GLN A 357 -4.62 -18.25 8.25
CA GLN A 357 -5.16 -17.38 7.20
C GLN A 357 -5.24 -18.11 5.88
N PHE A 358 -6.18 -17.67 5.04
CA PHE A 358 -6.20 -18.08 3.63
C PHE A 358 -6.66 -16.94 2.74
N THR A 359 -6.23 -16.99 1.50
CA THR A 359 -6.68 -16.07 0.44
C THR A 359 -7.02 -16.89 -0.80
N PHE A 360 -8.16 -16.61 -1.40
CA PHE A 360 -8.60 -17.19 -2.66
C PHE A 360 -8.95 -16.08 -3.66
N MET A 361 -8.48 -16.19 -4.88
CA MET A 361 -8.83 -15.33 -6.00
C MET A 361 -9.08 -16.20 -7.22
N SER A 362 -10.30 -16.15 -7.76
CA SER A 362 -10.68 -16.91 -8.94
C SER A 362 -10.16 -16.25 -10.22
N GLU A 363 -9.98 -17.07 -11.28
CA GLU A 363 -9.67 -16.56 -12.62
C GLU A 363 -10.73 -15.58 -13.13
N ARG A 364 -11.98 -15.79 -12.75
CA ARG A 364 -13.12 -14.92 -13.02
C ARG A 364 -12.91 -13.51 -12.48
N PHE A 365 -12.49 -13.38 -11.22
CA PHE A 365 -12.13 -12.09 -10.63
C PHE A 365 -10.93 -11.46 -11.34
N GLY A 366 -9.93 -12.26 -11.67
CA GLY A 366 -8.77 -11.81 -12.45
C GLY A 366 -9.15 -11.27 -13.82
N ARG A 367 -10.14 -11.85 -14.50
CA ARG A 367 -10.68 -11.32 -15.77
C ARG A 367 -11.34 -9.95 -15.59
N VAL A 368 -12.16 -9.78 -14.55
CA VAL A 368 -12.81 -8.50 -14.24
C VAL A 368 -11.76 -7.42 -13.95
N LEU A 369 -10.77 -7.72 -13.12
CA LEU A 369 -9.67 -6.79 -12.84
C LEU A 369 -8.91 -6.41 -14.12
N PHE A 370 -8.61 -7.38 -14.95
CA PHE A 370 -7.92 -7.14 -16.22
C PHE A 370 -8.74 -6.21 -17.14
N GLN A 371 -10.05 -6.44 -17.27
CA GLN A 371 -10.95 -5.59 -18.05
C GLN A 371 -10.99 -4.15 -17.51
N ILE A 372 -11.07 -3.97 -16.19
CA ILE A 372 -11.04 -2.64 -15.56
C ILE A 372 -9.72 -1.93 -15.87
N GLN A 373 -8.59 -2.62 -15.74
CA GLN A 373 -7.27 -2.06 -16.02
C GLN A 373 -7.11 -1.68 -17.50
N GLU A 374 -7.52 -2.54 -18.43
CA GLU A 374 -7.44 -2.29 -19.86
C GLU A 374 -8.25 -1.03 -20.24
N GLN A 375 -9.44 -0.90 -19.70
CA GLN A 375 -10.30 0.24 -19.98
C GLN A 375 -9.79 1.53 -19.34
N ALA A 376 -9.22 1.46 -18.13
CA ALA A 376 -8.59 2.61 -17.48
C ALA A 376 -7.40 3.14 -18.30
N VAL A 377 -6.57 2.24 -18.82
CA VAL A 377 -5.43 2.59 -19.70
C VAL A 377 -5.93 3.21 -21.02
N THR A 378 -6.93 2.60 -21.65
CA THR A 378 -7.51 3.10 -22.90
C THR A 378 -8.17 4.46 -22.72
N GLY A 379 -8.89 4.67 -21.62
CA GLY A 379 -9.51 5.94 -21.27
C GLY A 379 -8.51 7.07 -20.98
N GLN A 380 -7.37 6.77 -20.38
CA GLN A 380 -6.27 7.73 -20.18
C GLN A 380 -5.59 8.12 -21.50
N LEU A 381 -5.41 7.16 -22.42
CA LEU A 381 -4.89 7.39 -23.77
C LEU A 381 -5.79 8.31 -24.58
N ALA A 382 -7.10 8.09 -24.54
CA ALA A 382 -8.08 8.89 -25.26
C ALA A 382 -8.11 10.37 -24.79
N ARG A 383 -7.70 10.64 -23.53
CA ARG A 383 -7.63 11.99 -22.94
C ARG A 383 -6.31 12.72 -23.19
N GLY A 384 -5.37 12.14 -23.94
CA GLY A 384 -4.08 12.76 -24.27
C GLY A 384 -3.13 12.97 -23.09
N GLY A 385 -3.38 12.32 -21.95
CA GLY A 385 -2.64 12.55 -20.69
C GLY A 385 -1.31 11.80 -20.55
N SER A 386 -1.01 10.85 -21.42
CA SER A 386 0.24 10.08 -21.35
C SER A 386 0.89 9.94 -22.72
N SER A 387 2.22 9.96 -22.78
CA SER A 387 2.93 9.68 -24.02
C SER A 387 2.65 8.24 -24.50
N ALA A 388 2.63 8.03 -25.84
CA ALA A 388 2.47 6.69 -26.41
C ALA A 388 3.52 5.69 -25.89
N ALA A 389 4.68 6.16 -25.44
CA ALA A 389 5.71 5.37 -24.80
C ALA A 389 5.29 4.90 -23.40
N GLN A 390 4.71 5.77 -22.56
CA GLN A 390 4.19 5.39 -21.23
C GLN A 390 3.09 4.34 -21.31
N SER A 391 2.24 4.44 -22.32
CA SER A 391 1.15 3.48 -22.55
C SER A 391 1.66 2.11 -22.99
N LYS A 392 2.64 2.06 -23.89
CA LYS A 392 3.29 0.80 -24.28
C LYS A 392 4.04 0.16 -23.10
N TRP A 393 4.66 0.95 -22.25
CA TRP A 393 5.29 0.47 -21.02
C TRP A 393 4.27 -0.10 -20.05
N MET A 394 3.19 0.60 -19.76
CA MET A 394 2.12 0.08 -18.91
C MET A 394 1.54 -1.22 -19.45
N GLN A 395 1.23 -1.31 -20.75
CA GLN A 395 0.75 -2.53 -21.37
C GLN A 395 1.75 -3.71 -21.32
N ALA A 396 3.05 -3.44 -21.33
CA ALA A 396 4.08 -4.46 -21.18
C ALA A 396 4.18 -5.02 -19.75
N PHE A 397 3.86 -4.19 -18.74
CA PHE A 397 3.90 -4.59 -17.32
C PHE A 397 2.62 -5.26 -16.84
N PHE A 398 1.46 -4.94 -17.42
CA PHE A 398 0.22 -5.64 -17.06
C PHE A 398 0.21 -7.02 -17.69
N HIS A 399 0.09 -8.04 -16.84
CA HIS A 399 0.05 -9.41 -17.31
C HIS A 399 -1.15 -9.63 -18.24
N ARG A 400 -0.90 -10.20 -19.41
CA ARG A 400 -1.93 -10.48 -20.44
C ARG A 400 -2.86 -11.64 -20.06
N ARG A 401 -2.74 -12.21 -18.86
CA ARG A 401 -3.55 -13.35 -18.42
C ARG A 401 -4.25 -13.00 -17.11
N PRO A 402 -5.49 -13.46 -16.94
CA PRO A 402 -6.21 -13.30 -15.67
C PRO A 402 -5.39 -13.87 -14.51
N ALA A 403 -5.33 -13.14 -13.42
CA ALA A 403 -4.69 -13.61 -12.21
C ALA A 403 -5.65 -14.54 -11.44
N PHE A 404 -5.12 -15.59 -10.83
CA PHE A 404 -5.80 -16.45 -9.88
C PHE A 404 -4.82 -16.94 -8.83
N ALA A 405 -5.32 -17.23 -7.63
CA ALA A 405 -4.49 -17.71 -6.52
C ALA A 405 -5.33 -18.40 -5.44
N TYR A 406 -4.72 -19.36 -4.76
CA TYR A 406 -5.14 -19.84 -3.46
C TYR A 406 -3.90 -20.02 -2.59
N SER A 407 -3.91 -19.47 -1.39
CA SER A 407 -2.79 -19.59 -0.44
C SER A 407 -3.29 -19.76 0.98
N VAL A 408 -2.49 -20.46 1.79
CA VAL A 408 -2.69 -20.68 3.22
C VAL A 408 -1.44 -20.22 3.95
N GLY A 409 -1.62 -19.41 4.98
CA GLY A 409 -0.59 -19.00 5.91
C GLY A 409 -0.71 -19.76 7.21
N ILE A 410 0.44 -20.23 7.73
CA ILE A 410 0.55 -21.10 8.87
C ILE A 410 1.54 -20.51 9.84
N ASN A 411 1.14 -20.31 11.08
CA ASN A 411 2.05 -19.95 12.15
C ASN A 411 2.58 -21.24 12.79
N THR A 412 3.88 -21.33 12.87
CA THR A 412 4.59 -22.48 13.45
C THR A 412 5.53 -22.00 14.56
N PRO A 413 6.05 -22.89 15.41
CA PRO A 413 7.09 -22.52 16.37
C PRO A 413 8.38 -21.98 15.74
N GLN A 414 8.55 -22.14 14.43
CA GLN A 414 9.73 -21.72 13.67
C GLN A 414 9.46 -20.49 12.79
N GLY A 415 8.27 -19.88 12.90
CA GLY A 415 7.89 -18.68 12.13
C GLY A 415 6.62 -18.83 11.32
N CYS A 416 6.45 -17.98 10.34
CA CYS A 416 5.25 -17.92 9.50
C CYS A 416 5.55 -18.48 8.11
N LEU A 417 4.91 -19.59 7.75
CA LEU A 417 5.00 -20.21 6.43
C LEU A 417 3.73 -19.91 5.62
N THR A 418 3.86 -19.35 4.43
CA THR A 418 2.78 -19.24 3.45
C THR A 418 3.04 -20.20 2.29
N VAL A 419 2.04 -21.00 1.94
CA VAL A 419 2.06 -21.91 0.80
C VAL A 419 0.87 -21.59 -0.09
N GLY A 420 1.10 -21.40 -1.39
CA GLY A 420 0.02 -21.05 -2.32
C GLY A 420 0.29 -21.48 -3.74
N ASN A 421 -0.78 -21.73 -4.51
CA ASN A 421 -0.76 -21.94 -5.94
C ASN A 421 -1.37 -20.73 -6.64
N SER A 422 -0.68 -20.17 -7.64
CA SER A 422 -1.14 -18.99 -8.36
C SER A 422 -0.69 -18.95 -9.81
N SER A 423 -1.31 -18.06 -10.59
CA SER A 423 -0.89 -17.78 -11.97
C SER A 423 0.45 -17.04 -12.06
N GLN A 424 1.00 -16.58 -10.93
CA GLN A 424 2.21 -15.75 -10.87
C GLN A 424 3.29 -16.41 -10.04
N SER A 425 4.52 -16.40 -10.57
CA SER A 425 5.72 -16.72 -9.80
C SER A 425 6.20 -15.51 -9.01
N PHE A 426 6.85 -15.73 -7.87
CA PHE A 426 7.57 -14.67 -7.14
C PHE A 426 8.65 -13.98 -7.99
N ALA A 427 9.21 -14.65 -8.99
CA ALA A 427 10.11 -14.01 -9.95
C ALA A 427 9.46 -12.77 -10.59
N ASN A 428 8.19 -12.86 -10.97
CA ASN A 428 7.44 -11.74 -11.55
C ASN A 428 7.13 -10.66 -10.51
N MET A 429 6.85 -11.05 -9.26
CA MET A 429 6.51 -10.11 -8.18
C MET A 429 7.72 -9.32 -7.68
N VAL A 430 8.89 -9.94 -7.63
CA VAL A 430 10.13 -9.33 -7.09
C VAL A 430 10.90 -8.58 -8.18
N LEU A 431 11.04 -9.17 -9.38
CA LEU A 431 11.85 -8.59 -10.44
C LEU A 431 11.16 -7.42 -11.15
N LEU A 432 9.84 -7.48 -11.36
CA LEU A 432 9.10 -6.41 -12.03
C LEU A 432 9.15 -5.07 -11.28
N PRO A 433 8.89 -4.99 -9.96
CA PRO A 433 9.03 -3.73 -9.22
C PRO A 433 10.45 -3.19 -9.23
N ALA A 434 11.47 -4.06 -9.15
CA ALA A 434 12.87 -3.65 -9.14
C ALA A 434 13.29 -2.93 -10.43
N VAL A 435 12.65 -3.27 -11.57
CA VAL A 435 12.89 -2.61 -12.87
C VAL A 435 11.90 -1.48 -13.10
N ALA A 436 10.64 -1.65 -12.74
CA ALA A 436 9.56 -0.71 -13.02
C ALA A 436 9.64 0.57 -12.17
N VAL A 437 10.00 0.46 -10.89
CA VAL A 437 10.07 1.63 -10.00
C VAL A 437 11.14 2.64 -10.45
N PRO A 438 12.39 2.27 -10.77
CA PRO A 438 13.35 3.20 -11.34
C PRO A 438 12.91 3.80 -12.68
N ALA A 439 12.28 3.00 -13.55
CA ALA A 439 11.75 3.48 -14.82
C ALA A 439 10.59 4.48 -14.64
N MET A 440 9.66 4.22 -13.72
CA MET A 440 8.58 5.16 -13.38
C MET A 440 9.12 6.45 -12.75
N LEU A 441 10.05 6.36 -11.82
CA LEU A 441 10.67 7.53 -11.21
C LEU A 441 11.40 8.37 -12.27
N SER A 442 12.09 7.73 -13.21
CA SER A 442 12.72 8.41 -14.34
C SER A 442 11.69 9.07 -15.26
N ALA A 443 10.57 8.39 -15.57
CA ALA A 443 9.50 8.93 -16.39
C ALA A 443 8.79 10.14 -15.77
N ILE A 444 8.75 10.24 -14.45
CA ILE A 444 8.21 11.39 -13.71
C ILE A 444 9.26 12.49 -13.53
N ALA A 445 10.49 12.11 -13.21
CA ALA A 445 11.57 13.05 -12.91
C ALA A 445 12.04 13.83 -14.15
N ILE A 446 12.19 13.15 -15.30
CA ILE A 446 12.71 13.79 -16.52
C ILE A 446 11.80 14.92 -17.02
N PRO A 447 10.46 14.77 -17.20
CA PRO A 447 9.60 15.86 -17.61
C PRO A 447 9.59 17.03 -16.61
N ASN A 448 9.61 16.72 -15.30
CA ASN A 448 9.62 17.75 -14.26
C ASN A 448 10.97 18.50 -14.25
N PHE A 449 12.08 17.81 -14.45
CA PHE A 449 13.39 18.43 -14.56
C PHE A 449 13.49 19.32 -15.80
N VAL A 450 13.00 18.86 -16.96
CA VAL A 450 12.96 19.66 -18.21
C VAL A 450 12.12 20.90 -18.00
N LYS A 451 10.93 20.78 -17.39
CA LYS A 451 10.07 21.92 -17.08
C LYS A 451 10.71 22.89 -16.09
N ALA A 452 11.31 22.40 -15.03
CA ALA A 452 12.03 23.22 -14.04
C ALA A 452 13.20 23.97 -14.69
N ARG A 453 13.98 23.28 -15.55
CA ARG A 453 15.07 23.88 -16.31
C ARG A 453 14.57 24.96 -17.25
N SER A 454 13.50 24.70 -18.01
CA SER A 454 12.89 25.67 -18.91
C SER A 454 12.40 26.91 -18.17
N THR A 455 11.71 26.73 -17.04
CA THR A 455 11.23 27.84 -16.19
C THR A 455 12.42 28.62 -15.59
N SER A 456 13.47 27.95 -15.17
CA SER A 456 14.69 28.62 -14.67
C SER A 456 15.36 29.46 -15.74
N GLN A 457 15.48 28.94 -16.97
CA GLN A 457 16.04 29.66 -18.12
C GLN A 457 15.16 30.85 -18.52
N GLN A 458 13.84 30.71 -18.48
CA GLN A 458 12.88 31.79 -18.70
C GLN A 458 13.06 32.92 -17.68
N ASN A 459 13.11 32.57 -16.38
CA ASN A 459 13.31 33.54 -15.31
C ASN A 459 14.67 34.26 -15.43
N ALA A 460 15.73 33.55 -15.81
CA ALA A 460 17.04 34.15 -16.05
C ALA A 460 16.98 35.13 -17.24
N CYS A 461 16.26 34.81 -18.31
CA CYS A 461 16.06 35.72 -19.44
C CYS A 461 15.26 36.98 -19.03
N ILE A 462 14.19 36.82 -18.25
CA ILE A 462 13.42 37.96 -17.71
C ILE A 462 14.31 38.86 -16.85
N ASN A 463 15.18 38.29 -16.01
CA ASN A 463 16.14 39.07 -15.24
C ASN A 463 17.16 39.80 -16.13
N ASN A 464 17.60 39.20 -17.22
CA ASN A 464 18.43 39.88 -18.20
C ASN A 464 17.72 41.08 -18.87
N LEU A 465 16.43 40.92 -19.21
CA LEU A 465 15.62 42.02 -19.74
C LEU A 465 15.49 43.16 -18.71
N ARG A 466 15.34 42.89 -17.42
CA ARG A 466 15.31 43.91 -16.35
C ARG A 466 16.65 44.67 -16.28
N GLN A 467 17.77 43.96 -16.39
CA GLN A 467 19.10 44.57 -16.39
C GLN A 467 19.30 45.46 -17.61
N ILE A 468 18.85 45.00 -18.80
CA ILE A 468 18.91 45.79 -20.04
C ILE A 468 18.06 47.02 -19.92
N ASP A 469 16.85 46.92 -19.39
CA ASP A 469 15.95 48.05 -19.21
C ASP A 469 16.53 49.07 -18.24
N ALA A 470 17.04 48.64 -17.08
CA ALA A 470 17.73 49.53 -16.15
C ALA A 470 18.94 50.23 -16.76
N ALA A 471 19.73 49.53 -17.58
CA ALA A 471 20.87 50.12 -18.28
C ALA A 471 20.47 51.18 -19.33
N LYS A 472 19.33 50.97 -20.02
CA LYS A 472 18.74 51.96 -20.95
C LYS A 472 18.32 53.22 -20.21
N GLN A 473 17.65 53.08 -19.07
CA GLN A 473 17.19 54.22 -18.24
C GLN A 473 18.41 54.99 -17.70
N GLN A 474 19.46 54.33 -17.24
CA GLN A 474 20.66 54.96 -16.72
C GLN A 474 21.44 55.71 -17.84
N TRP A 475 21.56 55.12 -19.05
CA TRP A 475 22.14 55.76 -20.21
C TRP A 475 21.37 57.04 -20.59
N ALA A 476 20.02 56.98 -20.59
CA ALA A 476 19.17 58.11 -20.91
C ALA A 476 19.38 59.27 -19.91
N LEU A 477 19.43 58.98 -18.65
CA LEU A 477 19.71 59.97 -17.59
C LEU A 477 21.06 60.62 -17.75
N GLU A 478 22.13 59.83 -17.91
CA GLU A 478 23.52 60.37 -17.99
C GLU A 478 23.76 61.13 -19.31
N LYS A 479 23.10 60.76 -20.38
CA LYS A 479 23.27 61.37 -21.70
C LYS A 479 22.18 62.36 -22.08
N ASN A 480 21.29 62.70 -21.14
CA ASN A 480 20.14 63.60 -21.35
C ASN A 480 19.32 63.22 -22.60
N LYS A 481 18.97 61.94 -22.75
CA LYS A 481 18.21 61.41 -23.89
C LYS A 481 16.72 61.41 -23.56
N THR A 482 15.90 61.64 -24.61
CA THR A 482 14.42 61.56 -24.51
C THR A 482 13.95 60.10 -24.57
N ALA A 483 12.66 59.89 -24.23
CA ALA A 483 12.04 58.57 -24.25
C ALA A 483 12.07 57.89 -25.61
N ASP A 484 12.09 58.67 -26.72
CA ASP A 484 12.10 58.18 -28.09
C ASP A 484 13.49 57.79 -28.58
N ALA A 485 14.55 58.06 -27.81
CA ALA A 485 15.93 57.71 -28.16
C ALA A 485 16.11 56.21 -28.18
N VAL A 486 16.77 55.68 -29.23
CA VAL A 486 17.08 54.25 -29.37
C VAL A 486 18.55 54.01 -29.01
N PRO A 487 18.90 53.39 -27.90
CA PRO A 487 20.27 53.06 -27.57
C PRO A 487 20.78 51.87 -28.38
N THR A 488 22.07 51.87 -28.68
CA THR A 488 22.76 50.68 -29.21
C THR A 488 23.29 49.82 -28.05
N ALA A 489 23.60 48.56 -28.33
CA ALA A 489 24.26 47.69 -27.36
C ALA A 489 25.59 48.27 -26.82
N ASN A 490 26.30 49.04 -27.63
CA ASN A 490 27.52 49.71 -27.20
C ASN A 490 27.28 50.88 -26.24
N ASP A 491 26.15 51.56 -26.36
CA ASP A 491 25.79 52.67 -25.48
C ASP A 491 25.46 52.21 -24.06
N ILE A 492 24.81 51.02 -23.92
CA ILE A 492 24.34 50.54 -22.64
C ILE A 492 25.26 49.54 -21.96
N LYS A 493 26.22 48.97 -22.67
CA LYS A 493 27.12 47.93 -22.13
C LYS A 493 27.90 48.35 -20.86
N VAL A 494 28.25 49.64 -20.76
CA VAL A 494 29.01 50.18 -19.61
C VAL A 494 28.22 50.16 -18.32
N TYR A 495 26.89 50.07 -18.42
CA TYR A 495 25.96 49.97 -17.28
C TYR A 495 25.56 48.50 -16.99
N LEU A 496 26.07 47.56 -17.76
CA LEU A 496 25.82 46.13 -17.60
C LEU A 496 27.05 45.43 -16.98
N MET A 497 26.74 44.33 -16.27
CA MET A 497 27.77 43.51 -15.65
C MET A 497 28.79 43.01 -16.70
N HIS A 498 30.07 43.11 -16.41
CA HIS A 498 31.17 42.76 -17.30
C HIS A 498 31.21 43.56 -18.63
N ASN A 499 30.59 44.73 -18.72
CA ASN A 499 30.52 45.57 -19.92
C ASN A 499 30.05 44.80 -21.17
N LYS A 500 29.13 43.87 -21.01
CA LYS A 500 28.63 43.01 -22.08
C LYS A 500 27.12 42.82 -21.97
N LEU A 501 26.42 42.84 -23.14
CA LEU A 501 25.00 42.49 -23.18
C LEU A 501 24.83 41.03 -22.76
N PRO A 502 23.93 40.72 -21.80
CA PRO A 502 23.67 39.33 -21.42
C PRO A 502 23.06 38.56 -22.58
N ALA A 503 23.26 37.24 -22.62
CA ALA A 503 22.65 36.37 -23.63
C ALA A 503 21.44 35.64 -23.05
N CYS A 504 20.42 35.39 -23.87
CA CYS A 504 19.28 34.56 -23.46
C CYS A 504 19.73 33.10 -23.27
N PRO A 505 19.46 32.45 -22.11
CA PRO A 505 19.89 31.07 -21.87
C PRO A 505 19.27 30.03 -22.82
N GLN A 506 18.20 30.40 -23.53
CA GLN A 506 17.54 29.55 -24.55
C GLN A 506 17.88 29.97 -25.98
N GLY A 507 18.90 30.84 -26.18
CA GLY A 507 19.38 31.22 -27.50
C GLY A 507 18.57 32.32 -28.20
N GLY A 508 17.66 32.99 -27.49
CA GLY A 508 16.91 34.11 -28.04
C GLY A 508 17.74 35.37 -28.21
N THR A 509 17.31 36.28 -29.09
CA THR A 509 17.91 37.61 -29.33
C THR A 509 17.13 38.69 -28.60
N TYR A 510 17.82 39.72 -28.10
CA TYR A 510 17.21 40.86 -27.44
C TYR A 510 17.06 42.05 -28.41
N THR A 511 15.86 42.64 -28.42
CA THR A 511 15.55 43.88 -29.05
C THR A 511 15.44 44.97 -28.00
N LEU A 512 16.27 46.01 -28.07
CA LEU A 512 16.35 47.03 -27.03
C LEU A 512 15.15 47.99 -27.02
N GLY A 513 14.61 48.34 -28.21
CA GLY A 513 13.58 49.32 -28.36
C GLY A 513 14.01 50.74 -27.97
N THR A 514 13.08 51.68 -27.92
CA THR A 514 13.35 53.05 -27.41
C THR A 514 13.53 53.05 -25.89
N VAL A 515 14.00 54.16 -25.31
CA VAL A 515 14.12 54.31 -23.85
C VAL A 515 12.77 54.10 -23.15
N GLY A 516 11.66 54.55 -23.73
CA GLY A 516 10.30 54.43 -23.20
C GLY A 516 9.66 53.06 -23.38
N GLU A 517 10.27 52.15 -24.19
CA GLU A 517 9.72 50.81 -24.45
C GLU A 517 10.48 49.75 -23.63
N THR A 518 9.78 48.73 -23.18
CA THR A 518 10.43 47.56 -22.54
C THR A 518 11.23 46.75 -23.57
N PRO A 519 12.46 46.28 -23.24
CA PRO A 519 13.22 45.42 -24.13
C PRO A 519 12.50 44.04 -24.26
N LYS A 520 12.63 43.44 -25.45
CA LYS A 520 11.93 42.18 -25.79
C LYS A 520 12.94 41.06 -26.12
N CYS A 521 12.54 39.81 -25.81
CA CYS A 521 13.24 38.61 -26.27
C CYS A 521 12.47 37.97 -27.43
N SER A 522 13.19 37.37 -28.39
CA SER A 522 12.55 36.67 -29.52
C SER A 522 11.83 35.37 -29.14
N ILE A 523 12.02 34.85 -27.93
CA ILE A 523 11.37 33.62 -27.46
C ILE A 523 10.04 33.97 -26.78
N PRO A 524 8.91 33.38 -27.21
CA PRO A 524 7.61 33.62 -26.60
C PRO A 524 7.60 33.32 -25.11
N GLY A 525 6.94 34.17 -24.32
CA GLY A 525 6.84 34.05 -22.87
C GLY A 525 8.06 34.56 -22.08
N HIS A 526 9.12 35.02 -22.78
CA HIS A 526 10.28 35.68 -22.16
C HIS A 526 10.10 37.20 -22.18
N GLU A 527 9.11 37.71 -21.47
CA GLU A 527 8.69 39.10 -21.46
C GLU A 527 8.75 39.66 -20.03
N LEU A 528 8.99 40.97 -19.93
CA LEU A 528 8.79 41.69 -18.66
C LEU A 528 7.32 41.77 -18.34
N PRO A 529 6.91 41.55 -17.06
CA PRO A 529 5.52 41.68 -16.63
C PRO A 529 5.02 43.12 -16.67
#